data_daa4d4f53f0eccc06bfeb0af56dd6d8e
#
_entry.id   daa4d4f53f0eccc06bfeb0af56dd6d8e
#
_cell.length_a   1.000
_cell.length_b   1.000
_cell.length_c   1.000
_cell.angle_alpha   90.00
_cell.angle_beta   90.00
_cell.angle_gamma   90.00
#
_symmetry.space_group_name_H-M   'P 1'
#
loop_
_entity.id
_entity.type
_entity.pdbx_description
1 polymer ?
#
loop_
_entity_poly.entity_id
_entity_poly.type
_entity_poly.pdbx_seq_one_letter_code
_entity_poly.pdbx_strand_id
1 'polypeptide(L)'
;SHSYDSIRDNFNEAYFIAWKNGQTGYPLIDACMRCLKATGYINFRMRAMLVSFASYDLWLDWRKTSKYLATQFTDYEPGIHYSQFQMQSGVTGINSIRIYNPVKQQKDHDGEGIFVREWVPELKEVPLEYIFTPHLMSEGFQEIYNCKIGTDYPEPIVDHGLQVKKAKQILYGICLLYTSPSPR
;
A
#
# COMPACT_ATOMS: atom_id res chain seq x y z
N SER A 1 -21.93 -2.87 -5.45
CA SER A 1 -22.70 -1.83 -6.15
C SER A 1 -21.90 -1.33 -7.32
N HIS A 2 -22.48 -1.26 -8.54
CA HIS A 2 -21.80 -0.84 -9.76
C HIS A 2 -21.04 0.49 -9.63
N SER A 3 -21.53 1.42 -8.83
CA SER A 3 -20.89 2.74 -8.63
C SER A 3 -19.55 2.68 -7.91
N TYR A 4 -19.33 1.71 -7.03
CA TYR A 4 -18.05 1.52 -6.36
C TYR A 4 -17.05 0.76 -7.24
N ASP A 5 -17.54 0.01 -8.21
CA ASP A 5 -16.69 -0.75 -9.13
C ASP A 5 -16.06 0.12 -10.21
N SER A 6 -16.70 1.25 -10.57
CA SER A 6 -16.25 2.14 -11.65
C SER A 6 -15.45 3.36 -11.19
N ILE A 7 -15.26 3.56 -9.88
CA ILE A 7 -14.59 4.76 -9.35
C ILE A 7 -13.09 4.82 -9.65
N ARG A 8 -12.49 3.72 -10.08
CA ARG A 8 -11.05 3.59 -10.37
C ARG A 8 -10.81 3.31 -11.86
N ASP A 9 -11.40 4.11 -12.74
CA ASP A 9 -11.34 3.89 -14.18
C ASP A 9 -9.97 4.21 -14.80
N ASN A 10 -9.20 5.12 -14.19
CA ASN A 10 -7.86 5.51 -14.63
C ASN A 10 -6.80 4.71 -13.90
N PHE A 11 -6.36 3.60 -14.51
CA PHE A 11 -5.33 2.74 -13.95
C PHE A 11 -3.93 3.29 -14.21
N ASN A 12 -3.18 3.58 -13.14
CA ASN A 12 -1.80 4.03 -13.23
C ASN A 12 -0.85 2.83 -13.29
N GLU A 13 -0.38 2.51 -14.49
CA GLU A 13 0.52 1.37 -14.71
C GLU A 13 1.87 1.54 -14.02
N ALA A 14 2.41 2.75 -13.96
CA ALA A 14 3.68 3.03 -13.27
C ALA A 14 3.57 2.75 -11.75
N TYR A 15 2.47 3.13 -11.13
CA TYR A 15 2.21 2.81 -9.72
C TYR A 15 2.05 1.32 -9.48
N PHE A 16 1.36 0.64 -10.39
CA PHE A 16 1.20 -0.81 -10.29
C PHE A 16 2.53 -1.56 -10.39
N ILE A 17 3.40 -1.16 -11.32
CA ILE A 17 4.75 -1.73 -11.47
C ILE A 17 5.60 -1.46 -10.23
N ALA A 18 5.60 -0.23 -9.71
CA ALA A 18 6.33 0.11 -8.49
C ALA A 18 5.86 -0.72 -7.28
N TRP A 19 4.56 -0.89 -7.11
CA TRP A 19 3.97 -1.70 -6.06
C TRP A 19 4.36 -3.18 -6.19
N LYS A 20 4.21 -3.78 -7.37
CA LYS A 20 4.60 -5.17 -7.62
C LYS A 20 6.07 -5.45 -7.32
N ASN A 21 6.94 -4.50 -7.63
CA ASN A 21 8.39 -4.65 -7.51
C ASN A 21 8.94 -4.21 -6.14
N GLY A 22 8.09 -3.76 -5.22
CA GLY A 22 8.54 -3.26 -3.93
C GLY A 22 9.43 -2.04 -4.07
N GLN A 23 9.00 -1.05 -4.86
CA GLN A 23 9.72 0.17 -5.21
C GLN A 23 8.83 1.41 -5.02
N THR A 24 8.03 1.41 -3.96
CA THR A 24 7.08 2.50 -3.69
C THR A 24 7.67 3.66 -2.90
N GLY A 25 8.84 3.47 -2.29
CA GLY A 25 9.43 4.42 -1.36
C GLY A 25 8.85 4.36 0.06
N TYR A 26 7.94 3.42 0.32
CA TYR A 26 7.43 3.10 1.65
C TYR A 26 8.07 1.78 2.12
N PRO A 27 9.02 1.82 3.06
CA PRO A 27 9.87 0.67 3.36
C PRO A 27 9.13 -0.61 3.75
N LEU A 28 8.09 -0.52 4.59
CA LEU A 28 7.34 -1.70 4.97
C LEU A 28 6.52 -2.29 3.82
N ILE A 29 5.92 -1.46 2.97
CA ILE A 29 5.23 -1.89 1.75
C ILE A 29 6.20 -2.66 0.86
N ASP A 30 7.37 -2.07 0.61
CA ASP A 30 8.38 -2.64 -0.28
C ASP A 30 8.97 -3.95 0.28
N ALA A 31 9.25 -3.99 1.59
CA ALA A 31 9.71 -5.20 2.27
C ALA A 31 8.69 -6.33 2.19
N CYS A 32 7.41 -6.05 2.44
CA CYS A 32 6.33 -7.03 2.36
C CYS A 32 6.15 -7.58 0.94
N MET A 33 6.17 -6.72 -0.09
CA MET A 33 6.06 -7.16 -1.48
C MET A 33 7.23 -8.03 -1.91
N ARG A 34 8.45 -7.67 -1.53
CA ARG A 34 9.67 -8.45 -1.84
C ARG A 34 9.68 -9.78 -1.10
N CYS A 35 9.30 -9.79 0.18
CA CYS A 35 9.14 -11.02 0.96
C CYS A 35 8.11 -11.96 0.35
N LEU A 36 6.94 -11.45 0.00
CA LEU A 36 5.88 -12.22 -0.64
C LEU A 36 6.35 -12.83 -1.97
N LYS A 37 7.00 -12.04 -2.82
CA LYS A 37 7.53 -12.50 -4.11
C LYS A 37 8.59 -13.61 -3.95
N ALA A 38 9.41 -13.53 -2.92
CA ALA A 38 10.46 -14.50 -2.66
C ALA A 38 9.96 -15.76 -1.96
N THR A 39 9.02 -15.65 -1.03
CA THR A 39 8.59 -16.75 -0.14
C THR A 39 7.18 -17.26 -0.40
N GLY A 40 6.33 -16.47 -1.05
CA GLY A 40 4.91 -16.76 -1.26
C GLY A 40 4.05 -16.56 -0.01
N TYR A 41 4.58 -15.97 1.06
CA TYR A 41 3.86 -15.80 2.32
C TYR A 41 4.19 -14.47 3.02
N ILE A 42 3.15 -13.83 3.54
CA ILE A 42 3.18 -12.78 4.57
C ILE A 42 1.95 -12.96 5.45
N ASN A 43 1.98 -12.41 6.68
CA ASN A 43 0.84 -12.52 7.59
C ASN A 43 -0.37 -11.70 7.11
N PHE A 44 -1.54 -12.00 7.68
CA PHE A 44 -2.82 -11.38 7.29
C PHE A 44 -2.81 -9.85 7.38
N ARG A 45 -2.25 -9.28 8.44
CA ARG A 45 -2.18 -7.82 8.64
C ARG A 45 -1.39 -7.15 7.52
N MET A 46 -0.27 -7.72 7.12
CA MET A 46 0.55 -7.20 6.03
C MET A 46 -0.18 -7.33 4.67
N ARG A 47 -0.90 -8.42 4.45
CA ARG A 47 -1.78 -8.56 3.27
C ARG A 47 -2.81 -7.44 3.19
N ALA A 48 -3.52 -7.18 4.29
CA ALA A 48 -4.52 -6.11 4.37
C ALA A 48 -3.90 -4.72 4.12
N MET A 49 -2.71 -4.47 4.65
CA MET A 49 -1.97 -3.23 4.41
C MET A 49 -1.59 -3.06 2.94
N LEU A 50 -1.08 -4.10 2.28
CA LEU A 50 -0.74 -4.05 0.85
C LEU A 50 -1.94 -3.74 -0.03
N VAL A 51 -3.09 -4.34 0.27
CA VAL A 51 -4.35 -4.09 -0.45
C VAL A 51 -4.84 -2.68 -0.20
N SER A 52 -4.82 -2.22 1.03
CA SER A 52 -5.20 -0.86 1.41
C SER A 52 -4.33 0.18 0.70
N PHE A 53 -3.03 -0.02 0.68
CA PHE A 53 -2.10 0.88 -0.01
C PHE A 53 -2.38 0.93 -1.51
N ALA A 54 -2.51 -0.21 -2.17
CA ALA A 54 -2.82 -0.26 -3.60
C ALA A 54 -4.16 0.42 -3.93
N SER A 55 -5.17 0.25 -3.07
CA SER A 55 -6.53 0.71 -3.32
C SER A 55 -6.73 2.20 -3.00
N TYR A 56 -6.14 2.71 -1.92
CA TYR A 56 -6.38 4.07 -1.44
C TYR A 56 -5.22 5.03 -1.72
N ASP A 57 -3.99 4.60 -1.52
CA ASP A 57 -2.81 5.43 -1.79
C ASP A 57 -2.51 5.50 -3.29
N LEU A 58 -2.55 4.38 -3.98
CA LEU A 58 -2.28 4.30 -5.41
C LEU A 58 -3.52 4.37 -6.29
N TRP A 59 -4.70 4.29 -5.71
CA TRP A 59 -6.00 4.33 -6.39
C TRP A 59 -6.12 3.29 -7.52
N LEU A 60 -5.56 2.09 -7.31
CA LEU A 60 -5.57 1.01 -8.29
C LEU A 60 -6.85 0.17 -8.21
N ASP A 61 -7.30 -0.34 -9.35
CA ASP A 61 -8.42 -1.26 -9.42
C ASP A 61 -8.07 -2.58 -8.74
N TRP A 62 -8.87 -2.96 -7.75
CA TRP A 62 -8.69 -4.18 -6.96
C TRP A 62 -8.69 -5.46 -7.79
N ARG A 63 -9.36 -5.48 -8.94
CA ARG A 63 -9.43 -6.65 -9.83
C ARG A 63 -8.05 -7.00 -10.40
N LYS A 64 -7.26 -5.99 -10.74
CA LYS A 64 -5.89 -6.19 -11.25
C LYS A 64 -4.91 -6.52 -10.13
N THR A 65 -4.98 -5.82 -9.00
CA THR A 65 -4.10 -6.05 -7.86
C THR A 65 -4.37 -7.41 -7.20
N SER A 66 -5.63 -7.82 -7.08
CA SER A 66 -6.00 -9.13 -6.53
C SER A 66 -5.51 -10.29 -7.40
N LYS A 67 -5.64 -10.18 -8.73
CA LYS A 67 -5.11 -11.19 -9.65
C LYS A 67 -3.60 -11.37 -9.49
N TYR A 68 -2.87 -10.27 -9.39
CA TYR A 68 -1.42 -10.34 -9.18
C TYR A 68 -1.08 -11.02 -7.86
N LEU A 69 -1.68 -10.60 -6.73
CA LEU A 69 -1.41 -11.19 -5.42
C LEU A 69 -1.81 -12.68 -5.38
N ALA A 70 -2.89 -13.06 -6.04
CA ALA A 70 -3.30 -14.46 -6.14
C ALA A 70 -2.19 -15.36 -6.72
N THR A 71 -1.37 -14.85 -7.64
CA THR A 71 -0.25 -15.58 -8.22
C THR A 71 0.96 -15.69 -7.28
N GLN A 72 1.03 -14.86 -6.25
CA GLN A 72 2.16 -14.79 -5.32
C GLN A 72 1.95 -15.63 -4.05
N PHE A 73 0.72 -15.79 -3.57
CA PHE A 73 0.42 -16.52 -2.35
C PHE A 73 0.47 -18.04 -2.56
N THR A 74 1.21 -18.74 -1.70
CA THR A 74 1.24 -20.21 -1.66
C THR A 74 -0.01 -20.80 -1.01
N ASP A 75 -0.69 -20.03 -0.15
CA ASP A 75 -1.92 -20.39 0.55
C ASP A 75 -3.17 -19.76 -0.06
N TYR A 76 -3.17 -19.63 -1.39
CA TYR A 76 -4.26 -18.98 -2.13
C TYR A 76 -5.57 -19.78 -2.04
N GLU A 77 -6.61 -19.11 -1.54
CA GLU A 77 -8.00 -19.60 -1.49
C GLU A 77 -8.93 -18.58 -2.15
N PRO A 78 -9.51 -18.87 -3.34
CA PRO A 78 -10.28 -17.89 -4.11
C PRO A 78 -11.43 -17.24 -3.33
N GLY A 79 -12.18 -18.02 -2.58
CA GLY A 79 -13.32 -17.53 -1.82
C GLY A 79 -12.96 -16.53 -0.73
N ILE A 80 -11.82 -16.73 -0.09
CA ILE A 80 -11.31 -15.84 0.95
C ILE A 80 -10.58 -14.65 0.32
N HIS A 81 -9.73 -14.89 -0.65
CA HIS A 81 -8.87 -13.90 -1.28
C HIS A 81 -9.67 -12.74 -1.90
N TYR A 82 -10.59 -13.03 -2.80
CA TYR A 82 -11.34 -11.98 -3.50
C TYR A 82 -12.31 -11.23 -2.58
N SER A 83 -12.93 -11.92 -1.63
CA SER A 83 -13.79 -11.27 -0.64
C SER A 83 -13.02 -10.29 0.23
N GLN A 84 -11.81 -10.64 0.66
CA GLN A 84 -10.93 -9.75 1.42
C GLN A 84 -10.50 -8.52 0.61
N PHE A 85 -10.17 -8.70 -0.67
CA PHE A 85 -9.84 -7.59 -1.56
C PHE A 85 -10.99 -6.61 -1.73
N GLN A 86 -12.20 -7.10 -1.97
CA GLN A 86 -13.38 -6.27 -2.08
C GLN A 86 -13.62 -5.47 -0.81
N MET A 87 -13.53 -6.11 0.34
CA MET A 87 -13.71 -5.46 1.64
C MET A 87 -12.62 -4.40 1.89
N GLN A 88 -11.34 -4.72 1.68
CA GLN A 88 -10.23 -3.81 1.92
C GLN A 88 -10.16 -2.67 0.90
N SER A 89 -10.64 -2.85 -0.31
CA SER A 89 -10.68 -1.81 -1.34
C SER A 89 -11.87 -0.84 -1.23
N GLY A 90 -12.78 -1.10 -0.28
CA GLY A 90 -13.93 -0.23 -0.02
C GLY A 90 -15.05 -0.31 -1.07
N VAL A 91 -15.09 -1.37 -1.88
CA VAL A 91 -16.12 -1.52 -2.93
C VAL A 91 -17.39 -2.22 -2.46
N THR A 92 -17.42 -2.78 -1.26
CA THR A 92 -18.58 -3.46 -0.71
C THR A 92 -19.63 -2.52 -0.11
N GLY A 93 -19.24 -1.29 0.23
CA GLY A 93 -20.14 -0.28 0.81
C GLY A 93 -20.69 -0.58 2.21
N ILE A 94 -20.38 -1.74 2.78
CA ILE A 94 -20.99 -2.25 4.03
C ILE A 94 -20.16 -1.91 5.26
N ASN A 95 -18.83 -1.77 5.11
CA ASN A 95 -17.89 -1.58 6.21
C ASN A 95 -17.26 -0.19 6.20
N SER A 96 -16.86 0.28 7.37
CA SER A 96 -16.04 1.49 7.47
C SER A 96 -14.75 1.34 6.65
N ILE A 97 -14.40 2.40 5.94
CA ILE A 97 -13.15 2.47 5.17
C ILE A 97 -11.97 2.26 6.11
N ARG A 98 -11.23 1.18 5.90
CA ARG A 98 -10.02 0.86 6.68
C ARG A 98 -8.79 1.20 5.86
N ILE A 99 -8.17 2.32 6.18
CA ILE A 99 -6.94 2.78 5.55
C ILE A 99 -5.80 2.60 6.56
N TYR A 100 -4.77 1.86 6.15
CA TYR A 100 -3.57 1.64 6.96
C TYR A 100 -2.54 2.71 6.63
N ASN A 101 -1.94 3.31 7.67
CA ASN A 101 -0.79 4.19 7.50
C ASN A 101 0.48 3.32 7.47
N PRO A 102 1.20 3.23 6.35
CA PRO A 102 2.35 2.33 6.23
C PRO A 102 3.52 2.70 7.16
N VAL A 103 3.72 3.98 7.44
CA VAL A 103 4.76 4.43 8.37
C VAL A 103 4.40 4.02 9.80
N LYS A 104 3.14 4.21 10.21
CA LYS A 104 2.68 3.78 11.53
C LYS A 104 2.74 2.26 11.68
N GLN A 105 2.32 1.52 10.67
CA GLN A 105 2.40 0.05 10.68
C GLN A 105 3.85 -0.44 10.85
N GLN A 106 4.80 0.21 10.20
CA GLN A 106 6.21 -0.11 10.37
C GLN A 106 6.70 0.15 11.80
N LYS A 107 6.36 1.31 12.38
CA LYS A 107 6.71 1.63 13.76
C LYS A 107 6.14 0.62 14.76
N ASP A 108 4.91 0.18 14.53
CA ASP A 108 4.19 -0.71 15.43
C ASP A 108 4.65 -2.18 15.29
N HIS A 109 5.07 -2.63 14.10
CA HIS A 109 5.33 -4.04 13.80
C HIS A 109 6.78 -4.37 13.42
N ASP A 110 7.55 -3.39 13.02
CA ASP A 110 8.98 -3.50 12.71
C ASP A 110 9.75 -2.30 13.26
N GLY A 111 9.50 -1.98 14.53
CA GLY A 111 10.06 -0.80 15.21
C GLY A 111 11.57 -0.74 15.23
N GLU A 112 12.24 -1.88 15.15
CA GLU A 112 13.71 -1.98 15.06
C GLU A 112 14.23 -1.98 13.62
N GLY A 113 13.34 -2.04 12.63
CA GLY A 113 13.69 -2.06 11.21
C GLY A 113 14.38 -3.35 10.74
N ILE A 114 14.24 -4.45 11.47
CA ILE A 114 14.90 -5.72 11.17
C ILE A 114 14.34 -6.31 9.87
N PHE A 115 13.02 -6.42 9.77
CA PHE A 115 12.34 -6.95 8.59
C PHE A 115 12.58 -6.08 7.34
N VAL A 116 12.47 -4.77 7.49
CA VAL A 116 12.73 -3.83 6.39
C VAL A 116 14.17 -3.94 5.89
N ARG A 117 15.17 -4.00 6.78
CA ARG A 117 16.56 -4.13 6.35
C ARG A 117 16.88 -5.47 5.70
N GLU A 118 16.19 -6.53 6.09
CA GLU A 118 16.32 -7.87 5.47
C GLU A 118 15.84 -7.85 4.01
N TRP A 119 14.66 -7.29 3.75
CA TRP A 119 14.02 -7.33 2.43
C TRP A 119 14.30 -6.13 1.55
N VAL A 120 14.80 -5.06 2.13
CA VAL A 120 15.23 -3.84 1.43
C VAL A 120 16.69 -3.56 1.79
N PRO A 121 17.63 -4.32 1.23
CA PRO A 121 19.05 -4.22 1.59
C PRO A 121 19.67 -2.86 1.29
N GLU A 122 19.08 -2.06 0.41
CA GLU A 122 19.45 -0.67 0.16
C GLU A 122 19.35 0.21 1.41
N LEU A 123 18.53 -0.18 2.37
CA LEU A 123 18.30 0.55 3.62
C LEU A 123 19.10 -0.01 4.80
N LYS A 124 19.97 -0.98 4.59
CA LYS A 124 20.64 -1.70 5.70
C LYS A 124 21.47 -0.80 6.62
N GLU A 125 22.08 0.25 6.09
CA GLU A 125 22.91 1.18 6.85
C GLU A 125 22.15 2.42 7.33
N VAL A 126 20.89 2.59 6.90
CA VAL A 126 20.03 3.68 7.34
C VAL A 126 19.70 3.52 8.83
N PRO A 127 19.96 4.52 9.69
CA PRO A 127 19.72 4.42 11.12
C PRO A 127 18.22 4.41 11.45
N LEU A 128 17.92 3.98 12.66
CA LEU A 128 16.54 3.84 13.14
C LEU A 128 15.74 5.14 13.05
N GLU A 129 16.39 6.26 13.23
CA GLU A 129 15.77 7.59 13.10
C GLU A 129 15.11 7.82 11.73
N TYR A 130 15.72 7.28 10.65
CA TYR A 130 15.28 7.50 9.28
C TYR A 130 14.69 6.26 8.60
N ILE A 131 14.76 5.08 9.24
CA ILE A 131 14.32 3.83 8.58
C ILE A 131 12.84 3.82 8.21
N PHE A 132 12.01 4.60 8.88
CA PHE A 132 10.59 4.72 8.58
C PHE A 132 10.30 5.72 7.45
N THR A 133 11.16 6.69 7.28
CA THR A 133 11.04 7.80 6.32
C THR A 133 12.41 8.16 5.72
N PRO A 134 13.04 7.25 4.96
CA PRO A 134 14.40 7.47 4.46
C PRO A 134 14.55 8.71 3.58
N HIS A 135 13.48 9.11 2.89
CA HIS A 135 13.45 10.30 2.05
C HIS A 135 13.65 11.63 2.80
N LEU A 136 13.54 11.61 4.14
CA LEU A 136 13.77 12.78 4.98
C LEU A 136 15.26 12.98 5.34
N MET A 137 16.13 12.04 4.98
CA MET A 137 17.56 12.22 5.16
C MET A 137 18.08 13.39 4.32
N SER A 138 18.93 14.24 4.91
CA SER A 138 19.70 15.22 4.15
C SER A 138 20.66 14.54 3.18
N GLU A 139 21.11 15.26 2.15
CA GLU A 139 22.10 14.71 1.21
C GLU A 139 23.37 14.21 1.91
N GLY A 140 23.83 14.90 2.95
CA GLY A 140 24.97 14.49 3.76
C GLY A 140 24.73 13.16 4.50
N PHE A 141 23.54 12.97 5.06
CA PHE A 141 23.20 11.69 5.71
C PHE A 141 23.01 10.56 4.69
N GLN A 142 22.43 10.84 3.53
CA GLN A 142 22.35 9.85 2.44
C GLN A 142 23.73 9.34 2.01
N GLU A 143 24.71 10.23 1.98
CA GLU A 143 26.10 9.86 1.67
C GLU A 143 26.73 9.03 2.79
N ILE A 144 26.59 9.47 4.05
CA ILE A 144 27.11 8.76 5.23
C ILE A 144 26.53 7.35 5.33
N TYR A 145 25.21 7.19 5.13
CA TYR A 145 24.50 5.92 5.27
C TYR A 145 24.38 5.15 3.96
N ASN A 146 25.07 5.58 2.93
CA ASN A 146 25.22 4.88 1.66
C ASN A 146 23.88 4.54 1.00
N CYS A 147 22.93 5.45 1.11
CA CYS A 147 21.59 5.31 0.53
C CYS A 147 21.14 6.63 -0.11
N LYS A 148 21.34 6.75 -1.40
CA LYS A 148 20.93 7.93 -2.16
C LYS A 148 19.47 7.79 -2.59
N ILE A 149 18.62 8.65 -2.07
CA ILE A 149 17.17 8.67 -2.39
C ILE A 149 16.97 9.13 -3.83
N GLY A 150 16.16 8.39 -4.55
CA GLY A 150 15.94 8.57 -5.99
C GLY A 150 16.86 7.74 -6.87
N THR A 151 17.95 7.19 -6.31
CA THR A 151 18.93 6.35 -7.03
C THR A 151 18.99 4.95 -6.43
N ASP A 152 19.39 4.83 -5.15
CA ASP A 152 19.52 3.54 -4.46
C ASP A 152 18.18 3.05 -3.93
N TYR A 153 17.37 3.97 -3.42
CA TYR A 153 16.01 3.71 -2.95
C TYR A 153 15.09 4.85 -3.40
N PRO A 154 13.87 4.55 -3.88
CA PRO A 154 13.00 5.59 -4.43
C PRO A 154 12.48 6.54 -3.35
N GLU A 155 12.15 7.76 -3.77
CA GLU A 155 11.25 8.62 -3.00
C GLU A 155 9.86 7.99 -2.92
N PRO A 156 9.05 8.33 -1.91
CA PRO A 156 7.65 7.92 -1.90
C PRO A 156 6.95 8.34 -3.19
N ILE A 157 6.37 7.38 -3.90
CA ILE A 157 5.69 7.65 -5.18
C ILE A 157 4.41 8.46 -5.04
N VAL A 158 3.86 8.48 -3.82
CA VAL A 158 2.68 9.27 -3.45
C VAL A 158 2.84 9.78 -2.02
N ASP A 159 2.15 10.87 -1.70
CA ASP A 159 1.97 11.34 -0.32
C ASP A 159 0.75 10.64 0.29
N HIS A 160 0.96 9.81 1.30
CA HIS A 160 -0.10 9.06 1.97
C HIS A 160 -1.22 9.96 2.49
N GLY A 161 -0.89 11.05 3.17
CA GLY A 161 -1.87 11.96 3.75
C GLY A 161 -2.78 12.59 2.70
N LEU A 162 -2.20 13.03 1.59
CA LEU A 162 -2.96 13.61 0.47
C LEU A 162 -3.85 12.57 -0.21
N GLN A 163 -3.34 11.37 -0.44
CA GLN A 163 -4.10 10.31 -1.10
C GLN A 163 -5.26 9.81 -0.25
N VAL A 164 -5.06 9.66 1.05
CA VAL A 164 -6.12 9.29 2.00
C VAL A 164 -7.22 10.34 2.03
N LYS A 165 -6.85 11.61 2.02
CA LYS A 165 -7.83 12.72 1.97
C LYS A 165 -8.67 12.65 0.69
N LYS A 166 -8.04 12.47 -0.46
CA LYS A 166 -8.74 12.29 -1.75
C LYS A 166 -9.67 11.08 -1.75
N ALA A 167 -9.17 9.93 -1.30
CA ALA A 167 -9.94 8.69 -1.22
C ALA A 167 -11.19 8.86 -0.36
N LYS A 168 -11.05 9.45 0.82
CA LYS A 168 -12.18 9.73 1.70
C LYS A 168 -13.21 10.65 1.05
N GLN A 169 -12.78 11.73 0.41
CA GLN A 169 -13.69 12.66 -0.29
C GLN A 169 -14.51 11.95 -1.36
N ILE A 170 -13.89 11.11 -2.18
CA ILE A 170 -14.57 10.37 -3.24
C ILE A 170 -15.56 9.36 -2.65
N LEU A 171 -15.13 8.56 -1.68
CA LEU A 171 -15.95 7.48 -1.11
C LEU A 171 -17.12 8.02 -0.27
N TYR A 172 -16.91 9.07 0.52
CA TYR A 172 -18.00 9.70 1.26
C TYR A 172 -18.96 10.45 0.33
N GLY A 173 -18.47 11.05 -0.76
CA GLY A 173 -19.33 11.67 -1.78
C GLY A 173 -20.29 10.66 -2.40
N ILE A 174 -19.83 9.46 -2.70
CA ILE A 174 -20.68 8.37 -3.20
C ILE A 174 -21.69 7.95 -2.15
N CYS A 175 -21.28 7.80 -0.90
CA CYS A 175 -22.18 7.41 0.21
C CYS A 175 -23.33 8.43 0.36
N LEU A 176 -23.06 9.72 0.30
CA LEU A 176 -24.07 10.76 0.38
C LEU A 176 -25.09 10.72 -0.77
N LEU A 177 -24.66 10.39 -1.98
CA LEU A 177 -25.55 10.27 -3.14
C LEU A 177 -26.57 9.12 -2.96
N TYR A 178 -26.21 8.07 -2.22
CA TYR A 178 -27.09 6.93 -1.97
C TYR A 178 -27.96 7.07 -0.71
N THR A 179 -27.61 7.97 0.20
CA THR A 179 -28.36 8.22 1.43
C THR A 179 -29.34 9.41 1.32
N SER A 180 -29.31 10.14 0.22
CA SER A 180 -30.30 11.18 -0.04
C SER A 180 -31.69 10.57 -0.27
N PRO A 181 -32.73 10.98 0.47
CA PRO A 181 -34.07 10.49 0.21
C PRO A 181 -34.48 10.84 -1.22
N SER A 182 -35.01 9.85 -1.93
CA SER A 182 -35.60 10.04 -3.25
C SER A 182 -36.64 11.17 -3.15
N PRO A 183 -36.63 12.18 -4.03
CA PRO A 183 -37.69 13.18 -4.04
C PRO A 183 -39.02 12.47 -4.31
N ARG A 184 -39.99 12.74 -3.45
CA ARG A 184 -41.38 12.25 -3.59
C ARG A 184 -42.05 12.99 -4.74
#